data_cf679611273cf3ba21cde2208f170236
#
_entry.id   cf679611273cf3ba21cde2208f170236
#
_cell.length_a   1.000
_cell.length_b   1.000
_cell.length_c   1.000
_cell.angle_alpha   90.00
_cell.angle_beta   90.00
_cell.angle_gamma   90.00
#
_symmetry.space_group_name_H-M   'P 1'
#
loop_
_entity.id
_entity.type
_entity.pdbx_description
1 polymer ?
#
loop_
_entity_poly.entity_id
_entity_poly.type
_entity_poly.pdbx_seq_one_letter_code
_entity_poly.pdbx_strand_id
1 'polypeptide(L)'
;MGGAHYLLFARPSSASAQTAEARVGVTVSRKVGNAVVRNRVKRWVRESCRRSVLGEVPAGLDLVIVARPSAANAGLAPTALELASLVKRLRGR
;
A
#
# COMPACT_ATOMS: atom_id res chain seq x y z
N MET A 1 -1.83 -11.10 -0.67
CA MET A 1 -3.02 -10.70 -1.44
C MET A 1 -2.56 -9.82 -2.60
N GLY A 2 -2.97 -10.12 -3.80
CA GLY A 2 -2.44 -9.46 -4.99
C GLY A 2 -3.47 -8.79 -5.85
N GLY A 3 -3.13 -7.61 -6.39
CA GLY A 3 -3.86 -6.94 -7.44
C GLY A 3 -3.02 -6.89 -8.71
N ALA A 4 -3.44 -6.10 -9.70
CA ALA A 4 -2.75 -6.00 -10.98
C ALA A 4 -1.35 -5.40 -10.86
N HIS A 5 -1.18 -4.38 -10.01
CA HIS A 5 0.06 -3.63 -9.90
C HIS A 5 0.72 -3.71 -8.53
N TYR A 6 0.00 -4.16 -7.51
CA TYR A 6 0.49 -4.16 -6.13
C TYR A 6 0.16 -5.45 -5.41
N LEU A 7 1.03 -5.80 -4.47
CA LEU A 7 0.78 -6.86 -3.50
C LEU A 7 0.57 -6.20 -2.14
N LEU A 8 -0.38 -6.70 -1.38
CA LEU A 8 -0.68 -6.20 -0.05
C LEU A 8 -0.47 -7.30 0.97
N PHE A 9 0.34 -7.02 1.97
CA PHE A 9 0.56 -7.91 3.11
C PHE A 9 0.17 -7.17 4.38
N ALA A 10 -0.47 -7.87 5.29
CA ALA A 10 -0.80 -7.33 6.60
C ALA A 10 -0.20 -8.23 7.67
N ARG A 11 0.31 -7.61 8.72
CA ARG A 11 0.86 -8.34 9.86
C ARG A 11 0.53 -7.58 11.14
N PRO A 12 0.50 -8.29 12.30
CA PRO A 12 0.33 -7.59 13.56
C PRO A 12 1.45 -6.56 13.76
N SER A 13 1.09 -5.41 14.28
CA SER A 13 2.07 -4.37 14.53
C SER A 13 3.04 -4.83 15.62
N SER A 14 4.34 -4.69 15.37
CA SER A 14 5.38 -4.94 16.36
C SER A 14 5.54 -3.76 17.33
N ALA A 15 4.95 -2.62 16.99
CA ALA A 15 4.96 -1.48 17.88
C ALA A 15 4.02 -1.74 19.05
N SER A 16 4.25 -1.00 20.14
CA SER A 16 3.40 -1.10 21.32
C SER A 16 1.92 -1.03 20.95
N ALA A 17 1.12 -1.94 21.48
CA ALA A 17 -0.32 -1.97 21.25
C ALA A 17 -1.02 -0.68 21.69
N GLN A 18 -0.32 0.19 22.38
CA GLN A 18 -0.85 1.47 22.85
C GLN A 18 -0.91 2.51 21.74
N THR A 19 -0.15 2.32 20.66
CA THR A 19 -0.24 3.22 19.52
C THR A 19 -1.07 2.54 18.45
N ALA A 20 -2.36 2.58 18.58
CA ALA A 20 -3.28 1.84 17.74
C ALA A 20 -3.30 2.27 16.27
N GLU A 21 -2.42 3.18 15.86
CA GLU A 21 -2.38 3.66 14.48
C GLU A 21 -1.82 2.61 13.54
N ALA A 22 -2.50 2.40 12.43
CA ALA A 22 -2.01 1.54 11.37
C ALA A 22 -0.81 2.18 10.69
N ARG A 23 0.18 1.35 10.35
CA ARG A 23 1.36 1.79 9.61
C ARG A 23 1.34 1.20 8.21
N VAL A 24 1.87 1.97 7.27
CA VAL A 24 1.97 1.51 5.88
C VAL A 24 3.42 1.64 5.44
N GLY A 25 4.01 0.52 5.08
CA GLY A 25 5.31 0.47 4.45
C GLY A 25 5.16 0.22 2.96
N VAL A 26 6.00 0.86 2.16
CA VAL A 26 5.99 0.71 0.71
C VAL A 26 7.34 0.21 0.24
N THR A 27 7.34 -0.87 -0.52
CA THR A 27 8.55 -1.42 -1.14
C THR A 27 8.44 -1.32 -2.65
N VAL A 28 9.39 -0.64 -3.25
CA VAL A 28 9.47 -0.50 -4.72
C VAL A 28 10.87 -0.91 -5.16
N SER A 29 10.96 -2.07 -5.81
CA SER A 29 12.25 -2.62 -6.23
C SER A 29 12.77 -1.92 -7.48
N ARG A 30 14.06 -2.16 -7.78
CA ARG A 30 14.68 -1.62 -9.00
C ARG A 30 14.03 -2.15 -10.27
N LYS A 31 13.33 -3.26 -10.21
CA LYS A 31 12.61 -3.83 -11.35
C LYS A 31 11.46 -2.94 -11.83
N VAL A 32 10.97 -2.06 -10.96
CA VAL A 32 9.89 -1.12 -11.33
C VAL A 32 10.44 0.00 -12.22
N GLY A 33 11.67 0.44 -11.98
CA GLY A 33 12.28 1.48 -12.78
C GLY A 33 13.42 2.18 -12.03
N ASN A 34 13.87 3.29 -12.58
CA ASN A 34 14.91 4.10 -11.97
C ASN A 34 14.39 4.86 -10.74
N ALA A 35 15.25 5.63 -10.10
CA ALA A 35 14.90 6.35 -8.88
C ALA A 35 13.71 7.31 -9.06
N VAL A 36 13.64 7.98 -10.19
CA VAL A 36 12.54 8.90 -10.49
C VAL A 36 11.22 8.16 -10.55
N VAL A 37 11.19 7.04 -11.28
CA VAL A 37 10.00 6.22 -11.41
C VAL A 37 9.59 5.64 -10.06
N ARG A 38 10.55 5.09 -9.31
CA ARG A 38 10.26 4.51 -7.99
C ARG A 38 9.70 5.53 -7.01
N ASN A 39 10.25 6.75 -7.00
CA ASN A 39 9.76 7.80 -6.12
C ASN A 39 8.34 8.22 -6.51
N ARG A 40 8.04 8.24 -7.81
CA ARG A 40 6.70 8.55 -8.29
C ARG A 40 5.68 7.51 -7.82
N VAL A 41 6.02 6.22 -7.94
CA VAL A 41 5.15 5.14 -7.48
C VAL A 41 4.93 5.22 -5.97
N LYS A 42 5.98 5.46 -5.19
CA LYS A 42 5.86 5.64 -3.75
C LYS A 42 4.91 6.78 -3.40
N ARG A 43 4.99 7.88 -4.15
CA ARG A 43 4.12 9.03 -3.92
C ARG A 43 2.65 8.66 -4.18
N TRP A 44 2.38 7.95 -5.26
CA TRP A 44 1.01 7.49 -5.55
C TRP A 44 0.46 6.63 -4.42
N VAL A 45 1.26 5.71 -3.90
CA VAL A 45 0.84 4.84 -2.80
C VAL A 45 0.57 5.67 -1.54
N ARG A 46 1.48 6.58 -1.19
CA ARG A 46 1.32 7.42 -0.01
C ARG A 46 0.10 8.32 -0.09
N GLU A 47 -0.13 8.93 -1.26
CA GLU A 47 -1.31 9.78 -1.45
C GLU A 47 -2.60 8.97 -1.34
N SER A 48 -2.62 7.78 -1.92
CA SER A 48 -3.78 6.90 -1.83
C SER A 48 -4.07 6.50 -0.40
N CYS A 49 -3.03 6.15 0.35
CA CYS A 49 -3.17 5.76 1.74
C CYS A 49 -3.65 6.91 2.61
N ARG A 50 -3.11 8.10 2.39
CA ARG A 50 -3.51 9.27 3.15
C ARG A 50 -4.98 9.59 2.97
N ARG A 51 -5.48 9.46 1.73
CA ARG A 51 -6.85 9.88 1.41
C ARG A 51 -7.92 8.91 1.88
N SER A 52 -7.67 7.60 1.78
CA SER A 52 -8.74 6.66 2.01
C SER A 52 -8.31 5.35 2.68
N VAL A 53 -7.12 4.87 2.40
CA VAL A 53 -6.74 3.52 2.81
C VAL A 53 -6.49 3.41 4.30
N LEU A 54 -5.79 4.39 4.90
CA LEU A 54 -5.44 4.33 6.32
C LEU A 54 -6.66 4.29 7.23
N GLY A 55 -7.73 5.00 6.87
CA GLY A 55 -8.95 4.99 7.66
C GLY A 55 -9.69 3.66 7.63
N GLU A 56 -9.37 2.81 6.68
CA GLU A 56 -10.03 1.51 6.50
C GLU A 56 -9.23 0.37 7.09
N VAL A 57 -7.98 0.61 7.49
CA VAL A 57 -7.12 -0.44 8.04
C VAL A 57 -7.46 -0.67 9.50
N PRO A 58 -7.71 -1.93 9.92
CA PRO A 58 -7.94 -2.21 11.33
C PRO A 58 -6.74 -1.78 12.19
N ALA A 59 -7.03 -1.21 13.35
CA ALA A 59 -5.99 -0.81 14.29
C ALA A 59 -5.14 -2.02 14.69
N GLY A 60 -3.86 -1.78 14.93
CA GLY A 60 -2.93 -2.83 15.34
C GLY A 60 -2.33 -3.63 14.20
N LEU A 61 -2.60 -3.27 12.96
CA LEU A 61 -1.99 -3.91 11.81
C LEU A 61 -1.00 -2.98 11.12
N ASP A 62 0.09 -3.58 10.64
CA ASP A 62 1.02 -2.94 9.72
C ASP A 62 0.75 -3.48 8.33
N LEU A 63 0.61 -2.59 7.37
CA LEU A 63 0.48 -2.98 5.98
C LEU A 63 1.82 -2.83 5.27
N VAL A 64 2.14 -3.78 4.42
CA VAL A 64 3.29 -3.69 3.53
C VAL A 64 2.77 -3.79 2.10
N ILE A 65 3.03 -2.76 1.33
CA ILE A 65 2.61 -2.70 -0.07
C ILE A 65 3.85 -2.85 -0.94
N VAL A 66 3.83 -3.86 -1.80
CA VAL A 66 4.91 -4.14 -2.72
C VAL A 66 4.46 -3.81 -4.13
N ALA A 67 5.17 -2.89 -4.80
CA ALA A 67 4.84 -2.52 -6.16
C ALA A 67 5.42 -3.53 -7.14
N ARG A 68 4.61 -3.97 -8.08
CA ARG A 68 5.04 -4.80 -9.21
C ARG A 68 5.62 -3.91 -10.31
N PRO A 69 6.43 -4.45 -11.24
CA PRO A 69 6.95 -3.65 -12.35
C PRO A 69 5.87 -2.90 -13.13
N SER A 70 4.69 -3.47 -13.29
CA SER A 70 3.58 -2.80 -13.99
C SER A 70 3.11 -1.53 -13.30
N ALA A 71 3.42 -1.35 -12.02
CA ALA A 71 3.03 -0.15 -11.28
C ALA A 71 3.70 1.12 -11.83
N ALA A 72 4.80 0.98 -12.57
CA ALA A 72 5.54 2.13 -13.11
C ALA A 72 4.63 3.07 -13.93
N ASN A 73 3.62 2.54 -14.58
CA ASN A 73 2.73 3.30 -15.44
C ASN A 73 1.29 3.34 -14.94
N ALA A 74 1.06 2.96 -13.68
CA ALA A 74 -0.31 2.84 -13.18
C ALA A 74 -1.01 4.18 -12.97
N GLY A 75 -0.31 5.17 -12.44
CA GLY A 75 -0.90 6.46 -12.12
C GLY A 75 -1.57 6.50 -10.75
N LEU A 76 -1.96 7.69 -10.32
CA LEU A 76 -2.53 7.88 -8.98
C LEU A 76 -3.92 7.26 -8.85
N ALA A 77 -4.82 7.53 -9.77
CA ALA A 77 -6.21 7.06 -9.65
C ALA A 77 -6.31 5.53 -9.69
N PRO A 78 -5.69 4.81 -10.65
CA PRO A 78 -5.69 3.36 -10.60
C PRO A 78 -5.03 2.79 -9.36
N THR A 79 -3.96 3.41 -8.85
CA THR A 79 -3.30 2.98 -7.61
C THR A 79 -4.28 3.09 -6.44
N ALA A 80 -4.98 4.20 -6.32
CA ALA A 80 -5.94 4.41 -5.24
C ALA A 80 -7.07 3.39 -5.28
N LEU A 81 -7.60 3.11 -6.47
CA LEU A 81 -8.68 2.14 -6.64
C LEU A 81 -8.22 0.73 -6.28
N GLU A 82 -7.04 0.34 -6.73
CA GLU A 82 -6.52 -0.99 -6.45
C GLU A 82 -6.25 -1.18 -4.97
N LEU A 83 -5.61 -0.22 -4.30
CA LEU A 83 -5.31 -0.31 -2.88
C LEU A 83 -6.59 -0.33 -2.04
N ALA A 84 -7.56 0.50 -2.37
CA ALA A 84 -8.84 0.49 -1.69
C ALA A 84 -9.53 -0.87 -1.81
N SER A 85 -9.49 -1.47 -2.99
CA SER A 85 -10.05 -2.80 -3.22
C SER A 85 -9.34 -3.87 -2.39
N LEU A 86 -8.01 -3.83 -2.34
CA LEU A 86 -7.23 -4.80 -1.58
C LEU A 86 -7.50 -4.68 -0.07
N VAL A 87 -7.58 -3.46 0.45
CA VAL A 87 -7.88 -3.26 1.87
C VAL A 87 -9.29 -3.72 2.20
N LYS A 88 -10.24 -3.47 1.31
CA LYS A 88 -11.60 -3.93 1.49
C LYS A 88 -11.68 -5.46 1.55
N ARG A 89 -10.93 -6.13 0.70
CA ARG A 89 -10.84 -7.60 0.72
C ARG A 89 -10.20 -8.10 2.01
N LEU A 90 -9.19 -7.39 2.52
CA LEU A 90 -8.56 -7.71 3.78
C LEU A 90 -9.56 -7.64 4.94
N ARG A 91 -10.38 -6.60 4.96
CA ARG A 91 -11.39 -6.42 6.01
C ARG A 91 -12.52 -7.46 5.93
N GLY A 92 -12.79 -7.97 4.76
CA GLY A 92 -13.85 -8.94 4.53
C GLY A 92 -13.52 -10.37 4.97
N ARG A 93 -12.32 -10.59 5.49
CA ARG A 93 -11.92 -11.92 5.94
C ARG A 93 -12.42 -12.22 7.37
#